data_fcc34ed44f50aa3df5c80eb889ea98c5
#
_entry.id   fcc34ed44f50aa3df5c80eb889ea98c5
#
_cell.length_a   1.000
_cell.length_b   1.000
_cell.length_c   1.000
_cell.angle_alpha   90.00
_cell.angle_beta   90.00
_cell.angle_gamma   90.00
#
_symmetry.space_group_name_H-M   'P 1'
#
loop_
_entity.id
_entity.type
_entity.pdbx_description
1 polymer ?
#
loop_
_entity_poly.entity_id
_entity_poly.type
_entity_poly.pdbx_seq_one_letter_code
_entity_poly.pdbx_strand_id
1 'polypeptide(L)'
;MAAGVTYYLELWGGKMLPDVVGMTQSDAVYVLESKGFAVHEEKIKSDDTEGVVLLMDPVAGSREEEGSEVTIHVSEARTIPDVAGKQRDEAAALLEKDGFEKVSFVTEKSNEREGLVLGIAPEAGSKAAAGTEITVTVAVPFTVPDVKGKTWDEASKMLTDEGYEPVASYVYDDSVPAGTVLGTTPEADAKADSGSTVTVSVAFARGAELEQAALSYLGGLRDSGSTVTVGGTAYLVESVDAVKYEGGETTSFTITGKAVTSLDGETVYGSSKQKSGAIVWTSDNAIASIS
;
A
#
# COMPACT_ATOMS: atom_id res chain seq x y z
N MET A 1 75.27 37.30 26.08
CA MET A 1 75.39 37.12 24.62
C MET A 1 74.38 36.09 24.04
N ALA A 2 73.60 35.36 24.82
CA ALA A 2 72.62 34.39 24.33
C ALA A 2 71.30 35.04 23.83
N ALA A 3 70.86 36.16 24.44
CA ALA A 3 69.61 36.82 24.06
C ALA A 3 69.66 37.50 22.68
N GLY A 4 70.87 37.97 22.25
CA GLY A 4 71.01 38.63 20.95
C GLY A 4 70.98 37.67 19.75
N VAL A 5 71.40 36.42 19.94
CA VAL A 5 71.45 35.42 18.88
C VAL A 5 70.02 34.89 18.59
N THR A 6 69.20 34.74 19.61
CA THR A 6 67.81 34.32 19.47
C THR A 6 66.94 35.37 18.71
N TYR A 7 67.16 36.65 19.03
CA TYR A 7 66.45 37.75 18.36
C TYR A 7 66.88 37.92 16.89
N TYR A 8 68.11 37.62 16.55
CA TYR A 8 68.64 37.70 15.18
C TYR A 8 68.16 36.54 14.30
N LEU A 9 67.89 35.36 14.86
CA LEU A 9 67.37 34.21 14.15
C LEU A 9 65.88 34.36 13.87
N GLU A 10 65.14 35.05 14.74
CA GLU A 10 63.73 35.39 14.47
C GLU A 10 63.53 36.43 13.38
N LEU A 11 64.52 37.34 13.18
CA LEU A 11 64.50 38.38 12.13
C LEU A 11 64.80 37.87 10.72
N TRP A 12 65.48 36.72 10.59
CA TRP A 12 65.90 36.18 9.26
C TRP A 12 65.38 34.79 8.97
N GLY A 13 64.72 34.11 9.92
CA GLY A 13 64.24 32.76 9.75
C GLY A 13 62.74 32.59 9.93
N GLY A 14 61.93 33.69 9.97
CA GLY A 14 60.52 33.63 10.30
C GLY A 14 60.23 33.30 11.78
N LYS A 15 58.99 33.42 12.17
CA LYS A 15 58.48 33.05 13.50
C LYS A 15 58.11 31.59 13.55
N MET A 16 58.39 30.91 14.65
CA MET A 16 57.99 29.52 14.84
C MET A 16 56.48 29.47 15.14
N LEU A 17 55.74 28.64 14.43
CA LEU A 17 54.33 28.39 14.69
C LEU A 17 54.13 27.62 15.99
N PRO A 18 53.33 28.17 16.94
CA PRO A 18 52.95 27.44 18.14
C PRO A 18 52.05 26.28 17.81
N ASP A 19 52.09 25.23 18.64
CA ASP A 19 51.13 24.14 18.55
C ASP A 19 49.82 24.57 19.21
N VAL A 20 48.74 24.60 18.41
CA VAL A 20 47.39 24.95 18.86
C VAL A 20 46.39 23.78 18.69
N VAL A 21 46.88 22.61 18.27
CA VAL A 21 46.04 21.40 18.15
C VAL A 21 45.60 20.97 19.56
N GLY A 22 44.32 20.65 19.70
CA GLY A 22 43.70 20.33 20.98
C GLY A 22 43.25 21.54 21.81
N MET A 23 43.55 22.78 21.39
CA MET A 23 43.03 23.99 22.03
C MET A 23 41.60 24.29 21.58
N THR A 24 40.91 25.11 22.39
CA THR A 24 39.64 25.69 21.90
C THR A 24 39.94 26.66 20.74
N GLN A 25 38.99 26.79 19.83
CA GLN A 25 39.07 27.75 18.71
C GLN A 25 39.52 29.14 19.17
N SER A 26 38.87 29.68 20.22
CA SER A 26 39.18 31.03 20.73
C SER A 26 40.60 31.15 21.28
N ASP A 27 41.07 30.13 22.00
CA ASP A 27 42.44 30.13 22.55
C ASP A 27 43.49 29.99 21.45
N ALA A 28 43.20 29.14 20.44
CA ALA A 28 44.07 28.94 19.27
C ALA A 28 44.24 30.25 18.46
N VAL A 29 43.16 30.93 18.17
CA VAL A 29 43.17 32.23 17.49
C VAL A 29 43.97 33.24 18.26
N TYR A 30 43.68 33.36 19.54
CA TYR A 30 44.44 34.30 20.42
C TYR A 30 45.95 33.99 20.43
N VAL A 31 46.35 32.75 20.56
CA VAL A 31 47.76 32.34 20.56
C VAL A 31 48.44 32.68 19.23
N LEU A 32 47.83 32.35 18.09
CA LEU A 32 48.38 32.60 16.76
C LEU A 32 48.48 34.10 16.45
N GLU A 33 47.43 34.87 16.71
CA GLU A 33 47.38 36.31 16.49
C GLU A 33 48.36 37.06 17.38
N SER A 34 48.52 36.63 18.66
CA SER A 34 49.48 37.20 19.56
C SER A 34 50.96 37.01 19.11
N LYS A 35 51.21 36.02 18.25
CA LYS A 35 52.47 35.76 17.59
C LYS A 35 52.63 36.50 16.26
N GLY A 36 51.56 37.16 15.79
CA GLY A 36 51.55 37.96 14.58
C GLY A 36 51.17 37.18 13.32
N PHE A 37 50.51 36.05 13.44
CA PHE A 37 49.98 35.29 12.31
C PHE A 37 48.53 35.70 12.05
N ALA A 38 48.10 35.63 10.77
CA ALA A 38 46.68 35.69 10.40
C ALA A 38 46.08 34.31 10.55
N VAL A 39 44.80 34.24 10.97
CA VAL A 39 44.14 32.96 11.18
C VAL A 39 42.98 32.80 10.22
N HIS A 40 42.95 31.69 9.48
CA HIS A 40 41.80 31.23 8.71
C HIS A 40 41.17 30.01 9.41
N GLU A 41 39.85 30.00 9.56
CA GLU A 41 39.14 28.97 10.28
C GLU A 41 38.32 28.13 9.28
N GLU A 42 38.53 26.81 9.30
CA GLU A 42 37.72 25.85 8.56
C GLU A 42 37.06 24.87 9.54
N LYS A 43 35.77 24.62 9.37
CA LYS A 43 35.05 23.66 10.18
C LYS A 43 35.06 22.29 9.52
N ILE A 44 35.38 21.27 10.30
CA ILE A 44 35.39 19.87 9.88
C ILE A 44 34.43 19.09 10.74
N LYS A 45 33.51 18.33 10.11
CA LYS A 45 32.63 17.40 10.82
C LYS A 45 33.45 16.34 11.53
N SER A 46 33.33 16.26 12.85
CA SER A 46 34.10 15.36 13.71
C SER A 46 33.25 14.82 14.85
N ASP A 47 33.70 13.70 15.44
CA ASP A 47 33.13 13.13 16.67
C ASP A 47 33.83 13.65 17.91
N ASP A 48 34.88 14.48 17.74
CA ASP A 48 35.58 15.15 18.81
C ASP A 48 34.74 16.28 19.44
N THR A 49 35.24 16.80 20.59
CA THR A 49 34.55 17.92 21.23
C THR A 49 34.44 19.11 20.29
N GLU A 50 33.25 19.62 20.11
CA GLU A 50 32.94 20.76 19.23
C GLU A 50 33.77 21.99 19.65
N GLY A 51 34.34 22.70 18.68
CA GLY A 51 35.12 23.89 18.89
C GLY A 51 36.58 23.64 19.25
N VAL A 52 37.08 22.39 19.17
CA VAL A 52 38.50 22.06 19.38
C VAL A 52 39.22 22.02 18.03
N VAL A 53 40.44 22.57 18.00
CA VAL A 53 41.31 22.52 16.83
C VAL A 53 41.84 21.10 16.62
N LEU A 54 41.52 20.51 15.46
CA LEU A 54 41.94 19.16 15.10
C LEU A 54 43.23 19.12 14.32
N LEU A 55 43.43 20.09 13.45
CA LEU A 55 44.61 20.21 12.58
C LEU A 55 44.94 21.68 12.37
N MET A 56 46.19 21.95 11.99
CA MET A 56 46.62 23.27 11.53
C MET A 56 47.54 23.15 10.31
N ASP A 57 47.45 24.11 9.42
CA ASP A 57 48.29 24.21 8.25
C ASP A 57 48.75 25.67 8.06
N PRO A 58 50.07 25.95 8.06
CA PRO A 58 51.21 25.01 8.20
C PRO A 58 51.26 24.31 9.57
N VAL A 59 51.97 23.17 9.64
CA VAL A 59 52.06 22.36 10.85
C VAL A 59 52.81 23.08 11.98
N ALA A 60 52.52 22.76 13.24
CA ALA A 60 53.18 23.27 14.42
C ALA A 60 54.70 23.10 14.30
N GLY A 61 55.46 24.14 14.73
CA GLY A 61 56.93 24.16 14.67
C GLY A 61 57.50 24.56 13.32
N SER A 62 56.73 24.74 12.26
CA SER A 62 57.22 25.37 11.04
C SER A 62 57.60 26.83 11.28
N ARG A 63 58.41 27.39 10.39
CA ARG A 63 58.80 28.80 10.42
C ARG A 63 58.15 29.56 9.30
N GLU A 64 57.36 30.54 9.66
CA GLU A 64 56.57 31.35 8.74
C GLU A 64 56.89 32.83 8.94
N GLU A 65 56.68 33.62 7.88
CA GLU A 65 56.83 35.08 7.96
C GLU A 65 55.72 35.69 8.83
N GLU A 66 56.00 36.82 9.45
CA GLU A 66 55.02 37.58 10.20
C GLU A 66 53.86 38.01 9.27
N GLY A 67 52.62 37.77 9.69
CA GLY A 67 51.42 38.01 8.89
C GLY A 67 51.02 36.87 7.97
N SER A 68 51.81 35.76 7.90
CA SER A 68 51.39 34.56 7.16
C SER A 68 50.09 34.02 7.71
N GLU A 69 49.26 33.51 6.80
CA GLU A 69 47.99 32.87 7.13
C GLU A 69 48.23 31.45 7.63
N VAL A 70 47.54 31.12 8.72
CA VAL A 70 47.52 29.78 9.33
C VAL A 70 46.08 29.31 9.33
N THR A 71 45.78 28.23 8.60
CA THR A 71 44.48 27.59 8.62
C THR A 71 44.38 26.65 9.82
N ILE A 72 43.38 26.85 10.66
CA ILE A 72 43.00 25.90 11.72
C ILE A 72 41.72 25.18 11.35
N HIS A 73 41.74 23.85 11.47
CA HIS A 73 40.59 23.03 11.25
C HIS A 73 39.90 22.73 12.58
N VAL A 74 38.68 23.24 12.77
CA VAL A 74 37.95 23.19 14.03
C VAL A 74 36.85 22.16 13.96
N SER A 75 36.77 21.32 15.00
CA SER A 75 35.73 20.31 15.14
C SER A 75 34.33 20.95 15.14
N GLU A 76 33.45 20.47 14.29
CA GLU A 76 32.03 20.76 14.29
C GLU A 76 31.25 19.46 14.47
N ALA A 77 30.33 19.43 15.43
CA ALA A 77 29.50 18.24 15.64
C ALA A 77 28.65 17.97 14.41
N ARG A 78 28.52 16.68 14.01
CA ARG A 78 27.56 16.26 13.01
C ARG A 78 26.16 16.43 13.53
N THR A 79 25.26 16.88 12.67
CA THR A 79 23.81 16.94 12.94
C THR A 79 23.09 16.09 11.91
N ILE A 80 22.10 15.33 12.35
CA ILE A 80 21.27 14.52 11.45
C ILE A 80 20.49 15.47 10.53
N PRO A 81 20.66 15.38 9.19
CA PRO A 81 19.97 16.24 8.26
C PRO A 81 18.46 15.95 8.25
N ASP A 82 17.65 16.96 7.92
CA ASP A 82 16.23 16.75 7.67
C ASP A 82 16.04 16.10 6.30
N VAL A 83 15.59 14.85 6.32
CA VAL A 83 15.33 14.04 5.13
C VAL A 83 13.85 13.71 4.96
N ALA A 84 12.97 14.22 5.83
CA ALA A 84 11.53 14.00 5.72
C ALA A 84 11.00 14.54 4.38
N GLY A 85 10.12 13.78 3.73
CA GLY A 85 9.56 14.16 2.43
C GLY A 85 10.51 14.03 1.23
N LYS A 86 11.77 13.59 1.43
CA LYS A 86 12.72 13.30 0.35
C LYS A 86 12.55 11.88 -0.17
N GLN A 87 13.10 11.61 -1.35
CA GLN A 87 13.22 10.24 -1.84
C GLN A 87 14.35 9.51 -1.11
N ARG A 88 14.21 8.19 -0.97
CA ARG A 88 15.16 7.30 -0.29
C ARG A 88 16.60 7.56 -0.71
N ASP A 89 16.87 7.64 -2.02
CA ASP A 89 18.23 7.80 -2.54
C ASP A 89 18.80 9.19 -2.23
N GLU A 90 17.96 10.23 -2.23
CA GLU A 90 18.34 11.58 -1.83
C GLU A 90 18.65 11.64 -0.34
N ALA A 91 17.85 10.98 0.50
CA ALA A 91 18.08 10.86 1.92
C ALA A 91 19.39 10.14 2.23
N ALA A 92 19.65 9.02 1.53
CA ALA A 92 20.91 8.29 1.66
C ALA A 92 22.13 9.15 1.33
N ALA A 93 22.08 9.88 0.21
CA ALA A 93 23.19 10.75 -0.22
C ALA A 93 23.45 11.92 0.77
N LEU A 94 22.39 12.47 1.37
CA LEU A 94 22.54 13.53 2.39
C LEU A 94 23.18 13.01 3.67
N LEU A 95 22.76 11.84 4.14
CA LEU A 95 23.31 11.20 5.33
C LEU A 95 24.77 10.80 5.12
N GLU A 96 25.11 10.23 3.97
CA GLU A 96 26.48 9.91 3.58
C GLU A 96 27.37 11.16 3.50
N LYS A 97 26.87 12.24 2.88
CA LYS A 97 27.57 13.53 2.78
C LYS A 97 27.90 14.11 4.15
N ASP A 98 27.01 13.96 5.14
CA ASP A 98 27.24 14.40 6.52
C ASP A 98 28.06 13.40 7.34
N GLY A 99 28.52 12.30 6.72
CA GLY A 99 29.46 11.33 7.28
C GLY A 99 28.85 10.31 8.23
N PHE A 100 27.56 9.98 8.07
CA PHE A 100 26.92 8.87 8.79
C PHE A 100 27.18 7.54 8.09
N GLU A 101 27.76 6.58 8.81
CA GLU A 101 28.23 5.30 8.26
C GLU A 101 27.21 4.17 8.39
N LYS A 102 26.30 4.27 9.37
CA LYS A 102 25.33 3.22 9.72
C LYS A 102 23.90 3.67 9.47
N VAL A 103 23.49 3.65 8.21
CA VAL A 103 22.13 4.00 7.79
C VAL A 103 21.37 2.77 7.38
N SER A 104 20.23 2.53 8.02
CA SER A 104 19.28 1.47 7.69
C SER A 104 17.96 2.05 7.20
N PHE A 105 17.31 1.35 6.27
CA PHE A 105 16.02 1.72 5.74
C PHE A 105 14.98 0.66 6.12
N VAL A 106 13.90 1.09 6.77
CA VAL A 106 12.73 0.27 7.08
C VAL A 106 11.55 0.76 6.26
N THR A 107 10.62 -0.13 5.95
CA THR A 107 9.44 0.19 5.14
C THR A 107 8.20 0.26 6.01
N GLU A 108 7.31 1.20 5.67
CA GLU A 108 5.99 1.34 6.28
C GLU A 108 4.95 1.56 5.19
N LYS A 109 3.80 0.85 5.27
CA LYS A 109 2.69 1.06 4.34
C LYS A 109 2.13 2.47 4.52
N SER A 110 1.97 3.20 3.42
CA SER A 110 1.48 4.58 3.43
C SER A 110 0.80 4.94 2.11
N ASN A 111 -0.13 5.90 2.16
CA ASN A 111 -0.72 6.51 0.98
C ASN A 111 0.21 7.54 0.33
N GLU A 112 1.37 7.80 0.94
CA GLU A 112 2.39 8.65 0.36
C GLU A 112 3.06 7.96 -0.84
N ARG A 113 3.73 8.76 -1.68
CA ARG A 113 4.44 8.22 -2.85
C ARG A 113 5.51 7.22 -2.41
N GLU A 114 5.57 6.09 -3.07
CA GLU A 114 6.57 5.05 -2.85
C GLU A 114 8.00 5.60 -2.79
N GLY A 115 8.75 5.16 -1.78
CA GLY A 115 10.12 5.59 -1.54
C GLY A 115 10.26 6.95 -0.84
N LEU A 116 9.15 7.63 -0.50
CA LEU A 116 9.19 8.86 0.27
C LEU A 116 9.58 8.57 1.72
N VAL A 117 10.49 9.38 2.27
CA VAL A 117 10.88 9.29 3.68
C VAL A 117 9.75 9.83 4.55
N LEU A 118 9.22 8.95 5.42
CA LEU A 118 8.18 9.26 6.40
C LEU A 118 8.77 9.76 7.72
N GLY A 119 9.98 9.31 8.06
CA GLY A 119 10.62 9.68 9.31
C GLY A 119 12.07 9.21 9.39
N ILE A 120 12.77 9.71 10.41
CA ILE A 120 14.16 9.36 10.72
C ILE A 120 14.34 9.27 12.23
N ALA A 121 15.13 8.31 12.66
CA ALA A 121 15.53 8.15 14.06
C ALA A 121 17.06 7.93 14.16
N PRO A 122 17.77 8.67 15.02
CA PRO A 122 17.29 9.77 15.87
C PRO A 122 16.75 10.95 15.07
N GLU A 123 16.06 11.87 15.74
CA GLU A 123 15.38 13.00 15.08
C GLU A 123 16.35 13.93 14.31
N ALA A 124 15.87 14.48 13.20
CA ALA A 124 16.58 15.49 12.43
C ALA A 124 16.98 16.69 13.32
N GLY A 125 18.18 17.25 13.07
CA GLY A 125 18.76 18.33 13.87
C GLY A 125 19.45 17.89 15.16
N SER A 126 19.31 16.62 15.58
CA SER A 126 20.06 16.12 16.74
C SER A 126 21.53 15.89 16.39
N LYS A 127 22.42 16.16 17.38
CA LYS A 127 23.85 15.88 17.24
C LYS A 127 24.11 14.38 17.38
N ALA A 128 24.92 13.83 16.49
CA ALA A 128 25.22 12.41 16.48
C ALA A 128 26.65 12.14 15.95
N ALA A 129 27.31 11.11 16.46
CA ALA A 129 28.58 10.63 15.94
C ALA A 129 28.43 9.90 14.61
N ALA A 130 29.50 9.81 13.80
CA ALA A 130 29.48 9.11 12.51
C ALA A 130 28.98 7.66 12.60
N GLY A 131 29.34 6.96 13.65
CA GLY A 131 28.96 5.58 13.92
C GLY A 131 27.56 5.40 14.53
N THR A 132 26.78 6.47 14.70
CA THR A 132 25.42 6.38 15.23
C THR A 132 24.53 5.60 14.24
N GLU A 133 23.74 4.68 14.77
CA GLU A 133 22.77 3.94 13.97
C GLU A 133 21.59 4.82 13.62
N ILE A 134 21.40 5.07 12.32
CA ILE A 134 20.32 5.89 11.77
C ILE A 134 19.30 4.97 11.11
N THR A 135 18.04 5.08 11.52
CA THR A 135 16.94 4.36 10.89
C THR A 135 16.05 5.34 10.13
N VAL A 136 15.88 5.12 8.85
CA VAL A 136 15.04 5.92 7.97
C VAL A 136 13.81 5.10 7.56
N THR A 137 12.61 5.59 7.88
CA THR A 137 11.35 4.96 7.49
C THR A 137 10.90 5.49 6.14
N VAL A 138 10.65 4.58 5.19
CA VAL A 138 10.21 4.94 3.82
C VAL A 138 8.86 4.35 3.48
N ALA A 139 8.06 5.09 2.74
CA ALA A 139 6.74 4.69 2.29
C ALA A 139 6.81 3.53 1.29
N VAL A 140 5.96 2.55 1.49
CA VAL A 140 5.59 1.55 0.47
C VAL A 140 4.08 1.57 0.27
N PRO A 141 3.57 1.34 -0.95
CA PRO A 141 2.14 1.39 -1.20
C PRO A 141 1.39 0.25 -0.51
N PHE A 142 0.12 0.47 -0.22
CA PHE A 142 -0.81 -0.61 0.03
C PHE A 142 -1.08 -1.36 -1.28
N THR A 143 -1.33 -2.67 -1.20
CA THR A 143 -1.71 -3.51 -2.33
C THR A 143 -2.93 -4.34 -1.95
N VAL A 144 -3.85 -4.52 -2.92
CA VAL A 144 -5.06 -5.33 -2.71
C VAL A 144 -4.68 -6.79 -2.51
N PRO A 145 -5.05 -7.43 -1.39
CA PRO A 145 -4.74 -8.84 -1.16
C PRO A 145 -5.52 -9.76 -2.11
N ASP A 146 -4.95 -10.91 -2.43
CA ASP A 146 -5.64 -11.94 -3.19
C ASP A 146 -6.69 -12.64 -2.31
N VAL A 147 -7.95 -12.42 -2.63
CA VAL A 147 -9.11 -12.99 -1.94
C VAL A 147 -9.93 -13.92 -2.84
N LYS A 148 -9.47 -14.20 -4.06
CA LYS A 148 -10.16 -15.10 -4.99
C LYS A 148 -10.32 -16.50 -4.40
N GLY A 149 -11.50 -17.08 -4.60
CA GLY A 149 -11.85 -18.41 -4.10
C GLY A 149 -12.23 -18.48 -2.62
N LYS A 150 -12.13 -17.37 -1.88
CA LYS A 150 -12.59 -17.27 -0.48
C LYS A 150 -14.09 -17.01 -0.41
N THR A 151 -14.67 -17.16 0.78
CA THR A 151 -16.03 -16.67 1.03
C THR A 151 -16.03 -15.14 1.15
N TRP A 152 -17.21 -14.54 0.97
CA TRP A 152 -17.38 -13.09 1.16
C TRP A 152 -16.91 -12.62 2.55
N ASP A 153 -17.26 -13.37 3.61
CA ASP A 153 -16.91 -12.99 4.98
C ASP A 153 -15.39 -12.99 5.21
N GLU A 154 -14.69 -14.02 4.69
CA GLU A 154 -13.22 -14.09 4.76
C GLU A 154 -12.57 -12.98 3.95
N ALA A 155 -13.04 -12.75 2.73
CA ALA A 155 -12.52 -11.71 1.83
C ALA A 155 -12.74 -10.31 2.40
N SER A 156 -13.94 -10.02 2.88
CA SER A 156 -14.30 -8.75 3.49
C SER A 156 -13.42 -8.46 4.71
N LYS A 157 -13.22 -9.46 5.57
CA LYS A 157 -12.35 -9.32 6.73
C LYS A 157 -10.90 -9.04 6.32
N MET A 158 -10.34 -9.79 5.37
CA MET A 158 -8.96 -9.61 4.90
C MET A 158 -8.73 -8.21 4.31
N LEU A 159 -9.68 -7.74 3.50
CA LEU A 159 -9.62 -6.41 2.89
C LEU A 159 -9.70 -5.31 3.95
N THR A 160 -10.60 -5.46 4.94
CA THR A 160 -10.74 -4.51 6.04
C THR A 160 -9.50 -4.48 6.94
N ASP A 161 -8.92 -5.63 7.25
CA ASP A 161 -7.68 -5.73 8.04
C ASP A 161 -6.48 -5.02 7.34
N GLU A 162 -6.48 -4.99 6.00
CA GLU A 162 -5.49 -4.24 5.18
C GLU A 162 -5.86 -2.76 4.97
N GLY A 163 -6.98 -2.31 5.52
CA GLY A 163 -7.40 -0.91 5.49
C GLY A 163 -8.26 -0.50 4.30
N TYR A 164 -8.86 -1.46 3.56
CA TYR A 164 -9.78 -1.20 2.45
C TYR A 164 -11.24 -1.20 2.89
N GLU A 165 -12.12 -0.61 2.05
CA GLU A 165 -13.56 -0.67 2.19
C GLU A 165 -14.15 -1.68 1.18
N PRO A 166 -14.40 -2.94 1.57
CA PRO A 166 -14.94 -3.95 0.65
C PRO A 166 -16.42 -3.74 0.37
N VAL A 167 -16.81 -3.81 -0.90
CA VAL A 167 -18.21 -3.75 -1.36
C VAL A 167 -18.49 -4.95 -2.23
N ALA A 168 -19.52 -5.74 -1.88
CA ALA A 168 -19.91 -6.89 -2.67
C ALA A 168 -20.65 -6.48 -3.96
N SER A 169 -20.30 -7.13 -5.07
CA SER A 169 -21.01 -7.10 -6.35
C SER A 169 -21.34 -8.53 -6.72
N TYR A 170 -22.63 -8.88 -6.73
CA TYR A 170 -23.05 -10.23 -7.00
C TYR A 170 -23.09 -10.50 -8.51
N VAL A 171 -22.44 -11.59 -8.93
CA VAL A 171 -22.35 -12.01 -10.33
C VAL A 171 -22.87 -13.43 -10.44
N TYR A 172 -23.74 -13.67 -11.43
CA TYR A 172 -24.23 -15.01 -11.71
C TYR A 172 -23.08 -15.90 -12.21
N ASP A 173 -22.79 -16.97 -11.47
CA ASP A 173 -21.80 -17.99 -11.83
C ASP A 173 -22.14 -19.32 -11.13
N ASP A 174 -22.58 -20.30 -11.91
CA ASP A 174 -22.90 -21.65 -11.40
C ASP A 174 -21.71 -22.59 -11.44
N SER A 175 -20.53 -22.13 -11.92
CA SER A 175 -19.32 -22.95 -11.99
C SER A 175 -18.64 -23.12 -10.66
N VAL A 176 -18.96 -22.25 -9.68
CA VAL A 176 -18.42 -22.27 -8.31
C VAL A 176 -19.57 -22.20 -7.30
N PRO A 177 -19.34 -22.62 -6.05
CA PRO A 177 -20.34 -22.48 -4.98
C PRO A 177 -20.79 -21.03 -4.79
N ALA A 178 -22.07 -20.83 -4.55
CA ALA A 178 -22.60 -19.50 -4.22
C ALA A 178 -21.87 -18.91 -2.98
N GLY A 179 -21.58 -17.60 -3.01
CA GLY A 179 -20.82 -16.91 -2.00
C GLY A 179 -19.29 -16.95 -2.20
N THR A 180 -18.81 -17.64 -3.26
CA THR A 180 -17.39 -17.65 -3.61
C THR A 180 -16.98 -16.36 -4.30
N VAL A 181 -15.85 -15.77 -3.88
CA VAL A 181 -15.25 -14.60 -4.50
C VAL A 181 -14.62 -14.97 -5.83
N LEU A 182 -15.02 -14.30 -6.89
CA LEU A 182 -14.52 -14.48 -8.26
C LEU A 182 -13.29 -13.60 -8.55
N GLY A 183 -13.20 -12.45 -7.89
CA GLY A 183 -12.12 -11.49 -8.04
C GLY A 183 -12.46 -10.14 -7.41
N THR A 184 -11.56 -9.20 -7.56
CA THR A 184 -11.71 -7.83 -7.04
C THR A 184 -11.45 -6.77 -8.11
N THR A 185 -11.94 -5.58 -7.85
CA THR A 185 -11.61 -4.37 -8.62
C THR A 185 -11.31 -3.24 -7.61
N PRO A 186 -10.05 -2.74 -7.50
CA PRO A 186 -8.87 -3.17 -8.29
C PRO A 186 -8.51 -4.65 -8.11
N GLU A 187 -7.75 -5.21 -9.05
CA GLU A 187 -7.31 -6.62 -9.00
C GLU A 187 -6.34 -6.87 -7.85
N ALA A 188 -6.15 -8.14 -7.48
CA ALA A 188 -5.13 -8.56 -6.53
C ALA A 188 -3.75 -8.01 -6.93
N ASP A 189 -2.93 -7.64 -5.93
CA ASP A 189 -1.62 -7.02 -6.04
C ASP A 189 -1.60 -5.61 -6.69
N ALA A 190 -2.76 -5.09 -7.13
CA ALA A 190 -2.85 -3.71 -7.58
C ALA A 190 -2.59 -2.74 -6.43
N LYS A 191 -1.84 -1.66 -6.71
CA LYS A 191 -1.65 -0.55 -5.76
C LYS A 191 -2.94 0.22 -5.60
N ALA A 192 -3.35 0.44 -4.36
CA ALA A 192 -4.52 1.24 -4.02
C ALA A 192 -4.31 1.87 -2.64
N ASP A 193 -4.83 3.07 -2.44
CA ASP A 193 -4.71 3.78 -1.18
C ASP A 193 -5.53 3.10 -0.07
N SER A 194 -5.03 3.11 1.16
CA SER A 194 -5.81 2.73 2.34
C SER A 194 -7.05 3.63 2.46
N GLY A 195 -8.19 3.04 2.78
CA GLY A 195 -9.50 3.70 2.78
C GLY A 195 -10.21 3.68 1.43
N SER A 196 -9.57 3.19 0.35
CA SER A 196 -10.25 3.08 -0.93
C SER A 196 -11.21 1.89 -0.98
N THR A 197 -12.26 2.04 -1.79
CA THR A 197 -13.25 0.99 -2.02
C THR A 197 -12.67 -0.11 -2.91
N VAL A 198 -12.81 -1.36 -2.47
CA VAL A 198 -12.52 -2.55 -3.29
C VAL A 198 -13.82 -3.28 -3.57
N THR A 199 -14.24 -3.29 -4.85
CA THR A 199 -15.40 -4.06 -5.29
C THR A 199 -15.02 -5.53 -5.40
N VAL A 200 -15.76 -6.38 -4.70
CA VAL A 200 -15.56 -7.84 -4.65
C VAL A 200 -16.68 -8.50 -5.44
N SER A 201 -16.34 -9.19 -6.54
CA SER A 201 -17.27 -9.98 -7.30
C SER A 201 -17.55 -11.30 -6.60
N VAL A 202 -18.80 -11.51 -6.19
CA VAL A 202 -19.23 -12.70 -5.43
C VAL A 202 -20.20 -13.52 -6.27
N ALA A 203 -19.90 -14.81 -6.44
CA ALA A 203 -20.77 -15.72 -7.17
C ALA A 203 -22.12 -15.88 -6.45
N PHE A 204 -23.21 -15.85 -7.18
CA PHE A 204 -24.49 -16.29 -6.69
C PHE A 204 -25.12 -17.33 -7.64
N ALA A 205 -25.78 -18.32 -7.08
CA ALA A 205 -26.49 -19.34 -7.85
C ALA A 205 -27.92 -18.88 -8.08
N ARG A 206 -28.29 -18.71 -9.35
CA ARG A 206 -29.62 -18.28 -9.75
C ARG A 206 -30.64 -19.43 -9.70
N GLY A 207 -30.13 -20.66 -9.70
CA GLY A 207 -30.99 -21.86 -9.85
C GLY A 207 -32.07 -21.97 -8.79
N ALA A 208 -31.74 -21.78 -7.52
CA ALA A 208 -32.73 -21.87 -6.42
C ALA A 208 -33.82 -20.80 -6.50
N GLU A 209 -33.49 -19.60 -6.95
CA GLU A 209 -34.47 -18.52 -7.16
C GLU A 209 -35.45 -18.86 -8.30
N LEU A 210 -34.92 -19.38 -9.42
CA LEU A 210 -35.73 -19.76 -10.57
C LEU A 210 -36.60 -20.99 -10.28
N GLU A 211 -36.12 -21.97 -9.53
CA GLU A 211 -36.93 -23.09 -9.07
C GLU A 211 -38.08 -22.62 -8.18
N GLN A 212 -37.84 -21.74 -7.24
CA GLN A 212 -38.86 -21.16 -6.37
C GLN A 212 -39.86 -20.31 -7.14
N ALA A 213 -39.38 -19.53 -8.12
CA ALA A 213 -40.26 -18.75 -9.00
C ALA A 213 -41.17 -19.65 -9.87
N ALA A 214 -40.62 -20.76 -10.41
CA ALA A 214 -41.41 -21.73 -11.18
C ALA A 214 -42.43 -22.46 -10.30
N LEU A 215 -42.06 -22.87 -9.08
CA LEU A 215 -43.01 -23.46 -8.12
C LEU A 215 -44.13 -22.50 -7.77
N SER A 216 -43.82 -21.23 -7.53
CA SER A 216 -44.80 -20.19 -7.19
C SER A 216 -45.77 -19.92 -8.38
N TYR A 217 -45.22 -19.83 -9.59
CA TYR A 217 -46.01 -19.62 -10.79
C TYR A 217 -46.97 -20.78 -11.05
N LEU A 218 -46.45 -22.02 -11.11
CA LEU A 218 -47.27 -23.21 -11.38
C LEU A 218 -48.26 -23.49 -10.24
N GLY A 219 -47.87 -23.25 -9.00
CA GLY A 219 -48.77 -23.33 -7.83
C GLY A 219 -49.89 -22.30 -7.90
N GLY A 220 -49.61 -21.08 -8.33
CA GLY A 220 -50.60 -20.05 -8.56
C GLY A 220 -51.61 -20.43 -9.64
N LEU A 221 -51.19 -21.09 -10.74
CA LEU A 221 -52.09 -21.64 -11.75
C LEU A 221 -53.00 -22.73 -11.19
N ARG A 222 -52.45 -23.65 -10.39
CA ARG A 222 -53.23 -24.68 -9.69
C ARG A 222 -54.31 -24.05 -8.80
N ASP A 223 -53.91 -23.11 -7.94
CA ASP A 223 -54.80 -22.52 -6.94
C ASP A 223 -55.87 -21.63 -7.54
N SER A 224 -55.61 -21.03 -8.70
CA SER A 224 -56.60 -20.24 -9.47
C SER A 224 -57.45 -21.07 -10.43
N GLY A 225 -57.16 -22.36 -10.59
CA GLY A 225 -57.82 -23.18 -11.60
C GLY A 225 -57.48 -22.77 -13.03
N SER A 226 -56.33 -22.16 -13.23
CA SER A 226 -55.83 -21.72 -14.55
C SER A 226 -55.03 -22.82 -15.23
N THR A 227 -54.80 -22.64 -16.53
CA THR A 227 -54.09 -23.63 -17.36
C THR A 227 -52.68 -23.19 -17.67
N VAL A 228 -51.78 -24.16 -17.84
CA VAL A 228 -50.48 -24.00 -18.50
C VAL A 228 -50.51 -24.67 -19.87
N THR A 229 -49.91 -24.03 -20.87
CA THR A 229 -49.79 -24.63 -22.20
C THR A 229 -48.44 -25.31 -22.35
N VAL A 230 -48.46 -26.62 -22.63
CA VAL A 230 -47.25 -27.41 -22.83
C VAL A 230 -47.37 -28.18 -24.13
N GLY A 231 -46.44 -27.96 -25.06
CA GLY A 231 -46.46 -28.59 -26.39
C GLY A 231 -47.72 -28.30 -27.16
N GLY A 232 -48.26 -27.06 -27.05
CA GLY A 232 -49.49 -26.61 -27.74
C GLY A 232 -50.80 -27.09 -27.14
N THR A 233 -50.77 -27.84 -26.03
CA THR A 233 -51.98 -28.30 -25.31
C THR A 233 -52.09 -27.59 -23.97
N ALA A 234 -53.28 -27.03 -23.67
CA ALA A 234 -53.56 -26.44 -22.37
C ALA A 234 -53.90 -27.56 -21.35
N TYR A 235 -53.29 -27.46 -20.18
CA TYR A 235 -53.51 -28.36 -19.06
C TYR A 235 -53.97 -27.58 -17.83
N LEU A 236 -55.10 -28.01 -17.25
CA LEU A 236 -55.51 -27.58 -15.92
C LEU A 236 -54.56 -28.22 -14.90
N VAL A 237 -53.81 -27.43 -14.15
CA VAL A 237 -52.82 -27.92 -13.17
C VAL A 237 -53.55 -28.44 -11.94
N GLU A 238 -53.32 -29.72 -11.59
CA GLU A 238 -53.84 -30.34 -10.36
C GLU A 238 -52.76 -30.46 -9.29
N SER A 239 -51.52 -30.76 -9.70
CA SER A 239 -50.35 -30.74 -8.82
C SER A 239 -49.08 -30.33 -9.56
N VAL A 240 -48.12 -29.79 -8.83
CA VAL A 240 -46.75 -29.58 -9.32
C VAL A 240 -45.88 -30.66 -8.67
N ASP A 241 -45.42 -31.59 -9.49
CA ASP A 241 -44.77 -32.82 -9.03
C ASP A 241 -43.27 -32.65 -8.88
N ALA A 242 -42.65 -31.85 -9.78
CA ALA A 242 -41.24 -31.51 -9.71
C ALA A 242 -40.98 -30.19 -10.45
N VAL A 243 -39.95 -29.48 -9.94
CA VAL A 243 -39.29 -28.36 -10.64
C VAL A 243 -37.80 -28.55 -10.45
N LYS A 244 -37.06 -28.32 -11.51
CA LYS A 244 -35.60 -28.44 -11.49
C LYS A 244 -34.96 -27.40 -12.38
N TYR A 245 -33.96 -26.73 -11.86
CA TYR A 245 -33.09 -25.86 -12.65
C TYR A 245 -32.17 -26.66 -13.57
N GLU A 246 -32.16 -26.32 -14.86
CA GLU A 246 -31.38 -27.05 -15.89
C GLU A 246 -30.15 -26.28 -16.37
N GLY A 247 -29.91 -25.10 -15.81
CA GLY A 247 -28.82 -24.21 -16.20
C GLY A 247 -29.26 -23.00 -17.02
N GLY A 248 -28.45 -21.98 -17.04
CA GLY A 248 -28.71 -20.72 -17.74
C GLY A 248 -30.02 -20.06 -17.29
N GLU A 249 -30.97 -19.92 -18.20
CA GLU A 249 -32.30 -19.31 -17.96
C GLU A 249 -33.44 -20.32 -18.00
N THR A 250 -33.16 -21.60 -17.74
CA THR A 250 -34.15 -22.66 -17.94
C THR A 250 -34.43 -23.47 -16.68
N THR A 251 -35.72 -23.62 -16.36
CA THR A 251 -36.20 -24.61 -15.38
C THR A 251 -37.10 -25.62 -16.06
N SER A 252 -36.88 -26.91 -15.82
CA SER A 252 -37.83 -27.94 -16.19
C SER A 252 -38.91 -28.10 -15.10
N PHE A 253 -40.07 -28.56 -15.47
CA PHE A 253 -41.13 -28.90 -14.56
C PHE A 253 -41.87 -30.15 -14.93
N THR A 254 -42.49 -30.78 -13.97
CA THR A 254 -43.48 -31.85 -14.18
C THR A 254 -44.69 -31.52 -13.35
N ILE A 255 -45.86 -31.59 -14.04
CA ILE A 255 -47.18 -31.39 -13.42
C ILE A 255 -48.05 -32.62 -13.66
N THR A 256 -48.97 -32.84 -12.75
CA THR A 256 -50.18 -33.65 -13.07
C THR A 256 -51.32 -32.71 -13.37
N GLY A 257 -52.00 -32.97 -14.49
CA GLY A 257 -53.10 -32.11 -14.92
C GLY A 257 -53.99 -32.74 -15.99
N LYS A 258 -55.12 -32.10 -16.24
CA LYS A 258 -56.09 -32.53 -17.24
C LYS A 258 -55.97 -31.68 -18.51
N ALA A 259 -55.81 -32.31 -19.65
CA ALA A 259 -55.89 -31.59 -20.92
C ALA A 259 -57.21 -30.90 -21.04
N VAL A 260 -57.19 -29.64 -21.49
CA VAL A 260 -58.42 -28.83 -21.68
C VAL A 260 -58.59 -28.65 -23.15
N THR A 261 -59.77 -29.06 -23.65
CA THR A 261 -60.20 -28.92 -25.06
C THR A 261 -61.56 -28.26 -25.12
N SER A 262 -61.89 -27.65 -26.23
CA SER A 262 -63.24 -27.14 -26.51
C SER A 262 -63.92 -28.06 -27.52
N LEU A 263 -65.08 -28.53 -27.17
CA LEU A 263 -65.93 -29.31 -28.07
C LEU A 263 -67.31 -28.64 -28.12
N ASP A 264 -67.76 -28.24 -29.31
CA ASP A 264 -69.03 -27.56 -29.54
C ASP A 264 -69.31 -26.33 -28.65
N GLY A 265 -68.19 -25.62 -28.27
CA GLY A 265 -68.23 -24.45 -27.38
C GLY A 265 -68.26 -24.76 -25.90
N GLU A 266 -68.25 -26.01 -25.51
CA GLU A 266 -68.12 -26.47 -24.11
C GLU A 266 -66.68 -26.84 -23.78
N THR A 267 -66.24 -26.55 -22.54
CA THR A 267 -64.92 -26.95 -22.02
C THR A 267 -64.96 -28.41 -21.59
N VAL A 268 -64.11 -29.22 -22.22
CA VAL A 268 -63.96 -30.64 -21.90
C VAL A 268 -62.59 -30.92 -21.24
N TYR A 269 -62.66 -31.64 -20.17
CA TYR A 269 -61.41 -32.05 -19.40
C TYR A 269 -61.09 -33.51 -19.69
N GLY A 270 -59.82 -33.77 -20.08
CA GLY A 270 -59.32 -35.14 -20.22
C GLY A 270 -59.05 -35.79 -18.89
N SER A 271 -58.56 -37.02 -18.91
CA SER A 271 -58.04 -37.68 -17.71
C SER A 271 -56.75 -37.00 -17.18
N SER A 272 -56.55 -37.05 -15.87
CA SER A 272 -55.32 -36.56 -15.25
C SER A 272 -54.10 -37.33 -15.77
N LYS A 273 -53.06 -36.62 -16.18
CA LYS A 273 -51.81 -37.20 -16.69
C LYS A 273 -50.66 -36.34 -16.25
N GLN A 274 -49.49 -36.99 -16.06
CA GLN A 274 -48.24 -36.25 -15.92
C GLN A 274 -47.82 -35.63 -17.23
N LYS A 275 -47.33 -34.39 -17.15
CA LYS A 275 -46.79 -33.68 -18.27
C LYS A 275 -45.56 -32.88 -17.84
N SER A 276 -44.48 -32.97 -18.60
CA SER A 276 -43.28 -32.20 -18.38
C SER A 276 -43.17 -31.10 -19.41
N GLY A 277 -42.61 -30.00 -19.00
CA GLY A 277 -42.34 -28.84 -19.82
C GLY A 277 -41.13 -28.07 -19.30
N ALA A 278 -40.84 -26.95 -19.91
CA ALA A 278 -39.79 -26.05 -19.49
C ALA A 278 -40.26 -24.59 -19.43
N ILE A 279 -39.77 -23.85 -18.48
CA ILE A 279 -39.92 -22.40 -18.39
C ILE A 279 -38.57 -21.78 -18.73
N VAL A 280 -38.58 -20.88 -19.70
CA VAL A 280 -37.43 -20.04 -20.02
C VAL A 280 -37.64 -18.67 -19.38
N TRP A 281 -36.65 -18.18 -18.68
CA TRP A 281 -36.70 -16.94 -17.93
C TRP A 281 -35.92 -15.83 -18.64
N THR A 282 -36.28 -14.59 -18.39
CA THR A 282 -35.47 -13.42 -18.76
C THR A 282 -34.44 -13.13 -17.68
N SER A 283 -33.48 -12.23 -17.96
CA SER A 283 -32.44 -11.82 -17.01
C SER A 283 -33.01 -11.20 -15.74
N ASP A 284 -34.19 -10.64 -15.77
CA ASP A 284 -34.92 -10.02 -14.66
C ASP A 284 -35.95 -10.96 -14.00
N ASN A 285 -35.80 -12.26 -14.18
CA ASN A 285 -36.66 -13.32 -13.61
C ASN A 285 -38.13 -13.28 -14.05
N ALA A 286 -38.44 -12.66 -15.20
CA ALA A 286 -39.75 -12.80 -15.81
C ALA A 286 -39.80 -14.03 -16.73
N ILE A 287 -41.01 -14.61 -16.94
CA ILE A 287 -41.19 -15.74 -17.84
C ILE A 287 -41.11 -15.25 -19.29
N ALA A 288 -40.11 -15.73 -20.02
CA ALA A 288 -39.95 -15.46 -21.46
C ALA A 288 -40.82 -16.40 -22.30
N SER A 289 -40.83 -17.70 -21.97
CA SER A 289 -41.67 -18.70 -22.65
C SER A 289 -41.90 -19.94 -21.79
N ILE A 290 -42.92 -20.71 -22.12
CA ILE A 290 -43.22 -22.04 -21.57
C ILE A 290 -43.43 -23.00 -22.74
N SER A 291 -42.74 -24.15 -22.69
CA SER A 291 -42.77 -25.16 -23.77
C SER A 291 -43.14 -26.55 -23.25
#